data_7055ecea64b27a6fb94d32a8fc55eee8
#
_entry.id   7055ecea64b27a6fb94d32a8fc55eee8
#
_cell.length_a   1.000
_cell.length_b   1.000
_cell.length_c   1.000
_cell.angle_alpha   90.00
_cell.angle_beta   90.00
_cell.angle_gamma   90.00
#
_symmetry.space_group_name_H-M   'P 1'
#
loop_
_entity.id
_entity.type
_entity.pdbx_description
1 polymer ?
#
loop_
_entity_poly.entity_id
_entity_poly.type
_entity_poly.pdbx_seq_one_letter_code
_entity_poly.pdbx_strand_id
1 'polypeptide(L)'
;MSTVIVIGLILLFCFSVVFRTIVCNPISTVKYSIVDFMKYLKYKQWRDLKSGFIICFVGLFGKGKTLASVHYVLAQYKKYNDKKVYDFNRKKWVTQKVLVLSNVDLSIPFVKFTGLQQIIDISKKMRDIDEKNDTLTITLVLGDEFSVQLNSRQFKTNIDPLFLNTLPPGL
;
A
#
# COMPACT_ATOMS: atom_id res chain seq x y z
N MET A 1 15.02 -26.81 -33.54
CA MET A 1 13.96 -26.12 -32.75
C MET A 1 13.77 -26.75 -31.38
N SER A 2 13.74 -28.05 -31.22
CA SER A 2 13.54 -28.76 -29.94
C SER A 2 14.63 -28.49 -28.90
N THR A 3 15.92 -28.47 -29.28
CA THR A 3 17.04 -28.19 -28.36
C THR A 3 17.04 -26.79 -27.75
N VAL A 4 16.65 -25.78 -28.51
CA VAL A 4 16.56 -24.40 -28.01
C VAL A 4 15.45 -24.27 -26.95
N ILE A 5 14.32 -24.95 -27.15
CA ILE A 5 13.21 -24.98 -26.19
C ILE A 5 13.66 -25.67 -24.90
N VAL A 6 14.37 -26.79 -24.97
CA VAL A 6 14.87 -27.51 -23.79
C VAL A 6 15.84 -26.64 -22.97
N ILE A 7 16.80 -25.99 -23.65
CA ILE A 7 17.75 -25.08 -23.01
C ILE A 7 16.98 -23.90 -22.32
N GLY A 8 15.99 -23.32 -23.00
CA GLY A 8 15.16 -22.27 -22.44
C GLY A 8 14.41 -22.70 -21.18
N LEU A 9 13.86 -23.93 -21.17
CA LEU A 9 13.17 -24.48 -20.00
C LEU A 9 14.13 -24.74 -18.83
N ILE A 10 15.34 -25.23 -19.10
CA ILE A 10 16.37 -25.42 -18.06
C ILE A 10 16.79 -24.09 -17.45
N LEU A 11 17.03 -23.06 -18.27
CA LEU A 11 17.36 -21.74 -17.80
C LEU A 11 16.22 -21.16 -16.95
N LEU A 12 14.98 -21.31 -17.37
CA LEU A 12 13.81 -20.84 -16.65
C LEU A 12 13.65 -21.56 -15.30
N PHE A 13 13.94 -22.86 -15.24
CA PHE A 13 13.95 -23.62 -14.00
C PHE A 13 15.07 -23.15 -13.03
N CYS A 14 16.27 -22.87 -13.55
CA CYS A 14 17.38 -22.41 -12.73
C CYS A 14 17.19 -20.99 -12.19
N PHE A 15 16.65 -20.07 -12.98
CA PHE A 15 16.57 -18.65 -12.62
C PHE A 15 15.23 -18.24 -12.00
N SER A 16 14.13 -18.99 -12.21
CA SER A 16 12.81 -18.66 -11.68
C SER A 16 12.42 -19.55 -10.51
N VAL A 17 12.43 -18.98 -9.31
CA VAL A 17 11.95 -19.66 -8.09
C VAL A 17 10.49 -20.09 -8.23
N VAL A 18 9.66 -19.24 -8.85
CA VAL A 18 8.23 -19.51 -9.08
C VAL A 18 8.07 -20.73 -10.00
N PHE A 19 8.78 -20.77 -11.13
CA PHE A 19 8.71 -21.89 -12.06
C PHE A 19 9.17 -23.21 -11.41
N ARG A 20 10.27 -23.18 -10.65
CA ARG A 20 10.76 -24.34 -9.90
C ARG A 20 9.72 -24.85 -8.89
N THR A 21 9.07 -23.94 -8.14
CA THR A 21 8.05 -24.31 -7.18
C THR A 21 6.85 -24.98 -7.83
N ILE A 22 6.42 -24.48 -9.00
CA ILE A 22 5.31 -25.07 -9.77
C ILE A 22 5.68 -26.48 -10.27
N VAL A 23 6.88 -26.66 -10.81
CA VAL A 23 7.33 -27.95 -11.35
C VAL A 23 7.53 -29.00 -10.25
N CYS A 24 8.13 -28.61 -9.12
CA CYS A 24 8.40 -29.53 -8.01
C CYS A 24 7.13 -29.90 -7.22
N ASN A 25 6.13 -29.00 -7.15
CA ASN A 25 4.90 -29.21 -6.36
C ASN A 25 3.64 -28.85 -7.17
N PRO A 26 3.36 -29.46 -8.32
CA PRO A 26 2.28 -29.04 -9.21
C PRO A 26 0.89 -29.18 -8.56
N ILE A 27 0.63 -30.29 -7.89
CA ILE A 27 -0.69 -30.56 -7.26
C ILE A 27 -0.97 -29.57 -6.14
N SER A 28 0.00 -29.33 -5.26
CA SER A 28 -0.16 -28.36 -4.16
C SER A 28 -0.31 -26.94 -4.68
N THR A 29 0.47 -26.57 -5.69
CA THR A 29 0.40 -25.24 -6.31
C THR A 29 -0.97 -24.97 -6.92
N VAL A 30 -1.51 -25.92 -7.71
CA VAL A 30 -2.83 -25.80 -8.31
C VAL A 30 -3.92 -25.73 -7.24
N LYS A 31 -3.88 -26.62 -6.23
CA LYS A 31 -4.84 -26.63 -5.12
C LYS A 31 -4.88 -25.29 -4.40
N TYR A 32 -3.73 -24.76 -3.99
CA TYR A 32 -3.68 -23.48 -3.25
C TYR A 32 -4.05 -22.29 -4.14
N SER A 33 -3.63 -22.28 -5.40
CA SER A 33 -4.03 -21.25 -6.35
C SER A 33 -5.56 -21.17 -6.53
N ILE A 34 -6.23 -22.31 -6.63
CA ILE A 34 -7.69 -22.36 -6.74
C ILE A 34 -8.33 -21.81 -5.45
N VAL A 35 -7.86 -22.25 -4.29
CA VAL A 35 -8.37 -21.77 -3.00
C VAL A 35 -8.20 -20.26 -2.84
N ASP A 36 -7.03 -19.75 -3.20
CA ASP A 36 -6.72 -18.31 -3.10
C ASP A 36 -7.54 -17.50 -4.12
N PHE A 37 -7.70 -18.02 -5.32
CA PHE A 37 -8.58 -17.42 -6.33
C PHE A 37 -10.05 -17.36 -5.87
N MET A 38 -10.56 -18.45 -5.28
CA MET A 38 -11.92 -18.48 -4.72
C MET A 38 -12.08 -17.47 -3.57
N LYS A 39 -11.09 -17.38 -2.68
CA LYS A 39 -11.08 -16.35 -1.62
C LYS A 39 -11.04 -14.94 -2.20
N TYR A 40 -10.19 -14.70 -3.21
CA TYR A 40 -10.10 -13.42 -3.90
C TYR A 40 -11.46 -12.98 -4.47
N LEU A 41 -12.18 -13.90 -5.14
CA LEU A 41 -13.51 -13.64 -5.67
C LEU A 41 -14.54 -13.43 -4.56
N LYS A 42 -14.57 -14.33 -3.56
CA LYS A 42 -15.53 -14.28 -2.44
C LYS A 42 -15.45 -12.97 -1.67
N TYR A 43 -14.25 -12.54 -1.33
CA TYR A 43 -14.02 -11.33 -0.53
C TYR A 43 -13.83 -10.07 -1.39
N LYS A 44 -13.95 -10.16 -2.71
CA LYS A 44 -13.83 -9.03 -3.64
C LYS A 44 -12.57 -8.19 -3.38
N GLN A 45 -11.43 -8.84 -3.19
CA GLN A 45 -10.17 -8.21 -2.76
C GLN A 45 -9.65 -7.13 -3.71
N TRP A 46 -10.16 -7.08 -4.97
CA TRP A 46 -9.84 -5.99 -5.91
C TRP A 46 -10.41 -4.62 -5.51
N ARG A 47 -11.29 -4.58 -4.49
CA ARG A 47 -11.87 -3.34 -3.97
C ARG A 47 -11.03 -2.75 -2.84
N ASP A 48 -10.10 -3.53 -2.29
CA ASP A 48 -9.27 -3.08 -1.17
C ASP A 48 -8.15 -2.18 -1.69
N LEU A 49 -8.04 -0.99 -1.12
CA LEU A 49 -6.85 -0.16 -1.29
C LEU A 49 -5.73 -0.79 -0.44
N LYS A 50 -4.72 -1.33 -1.10
CA LYS A 50 -3.59 -1.92 -0.40
C LYS A 50 -2.78 -0.83 0.29
N SER A 51 -2.43 -1.05 1.54
CA SER A 51 -1.56 -0.18 2.34
C SER A 51 -0.10 -0.67 2.33
N GLY A 52 0.81 0.19 2.78
CA GLY A 52 2.24 -0.17 2.90
C GLY A 52 3.06 0.00 1.62
N PHE A 53 2.55 0.72 0.63
CA PHE A 53 3.30 1.04 -0.60
C PHE A 53 3.86 2.46 -0.56
N ILE A 54 5.07 2.61 -1.06
CA ILE A 54 5.69 3.90 -1.37
C ILE A 54 5.87 3.96 -2.88
N ILE A 55 5.29 4.98 -3.51
CA ILE A 55 5.38 5.22 -4.94
C ILE A 55 6.15 6.51 -5.17
N CYS A 56 7.26 6.43 -5.89
CA CYS A 56 8.07 7.59 -6.24
C CYS A 56 7.89 7.95 -7.71
N PHE A 57 7.48 9.19 -7.97
CA PHE A 57 7.42 9.75 -9.32
C PHE A 57 8.75 10.41 -9.65
N VAL A 58 9.56 9.77 -10.48
CA VAL A 58 10.90 10.22 -10.85
C VAL A 58 10.89 10.80 -12.27
N GLY A 59 11.67 11.85 -12.50
CA GLY A 59 11.79 12.46 -13.81
C GLY A 59 12.53 13.78 -13.74
N LEU A 60 12.88 14.33 -14.91
CA LEU A 60 13.53 15.63 -15.05
C LEU A 60 12.64 16.76 -14.52
N PHE A 61 13.26 17.89 -14.18
CA PHE A 61 12.55 19.08 -13.76
C PHE A 61 11.53 19.53 -14.85
N GLY A 62 10.37 20.01 -14.43
CA GLY A 62 9.32 20.48 -15.36
C GLY A 62 8.54 19.38 -16.12
N LYS A 63 8.81 18.08 -15.90
CA LYS A 63 8.16 16.97 -16.62
C LYS A 63 6.83 16.48 -15.99
N GLY A 64 6.17 17.29 -15.19
CA GLY A 64 4.83 17.02 -14.69
C GLY A 64 4.75 15.96 -13.57
N LYS A 65 5.82 15.73 -12.79
CA LYS A 65 5.83 14.78 -11.66
C LYS A 65 4.71 15.03 -10.66
N THR A 66 4.56 16.29 -10.23
CA THR A 66 3.49 16.69 -9.31
C THR A 66 2.11 16.44 -9.89
N LEU A 67 1.91 16.77 -11.18
CA LEU A 67 0.65 16.52 -11.86
C LEU A 67 0.32 15.02 -11.93
N ALA A 68 1.32 14.19 -12.24
CA ALA A 68 1.16 12.73 -12.30
C ALA A 68 0.80 12.15 -10.92
N SER A 69 1.47 12.63 -9.85
CA SER A 69 1.19 12.18 -8.49
C SER A 69 -0.20 12.62 -8.00
N VAL A 70 -0.60 13.85 -8.28
CA VAL A 70 -1.96 14.35 -8.01
C VAL A 70 -3.01 13.52 -8.75
N HIS A 71 -2.82 13.31 -10.06
CA HIS A 71 -3.74 12.48 -10.85
C HIS A 71 -3.86 11.06 -10.29
N TYR A 72 -2.74 10.46 -9.88
CA TYR A 72 -2.74 9.15 -9.26
C TYR A 72 -3.58 9.12 -7.97
N VAL A 73 -3.37 10.09 -7.06
CA VAL A 73 -4.12 10.18 -5.80
C VAL A 73 -5.61 10.36 -6.04
N LEU A 74 -5.99 11.24 -6.97
CA LEU A 74 -7.40 11.45 -7.35
C LEU A 74 -8.03 10.18 -7.89
N ALA A 75 -7.31 9.44 -8.74
CA ALA A 75 -7.77 8.17 -9.29
C ALA A 75 -7.96 7.10 -8.19
N GLN A 76 -7.01 6.98 -7.24
CA GLN A 76 -7.11 6.05 -6.12
C GLN A 76 -8.28 6.43 -5.20
N TYR A 77 -8.42 7.70 -4.84
CA TYR A 77 -9.54 8.17 -4.03
C TYR A 77 -10.87 7.82 -4.69
N LYS A 78 -11.07 8.19 -5.96
CA LYS A 78 -12.30 7.92 -6.71
C LYS A 78 -12.61 6.42 -6.84
N LYS A 79 -11.57 5.60 -6.97
CA LYS A 79 -11.71 4.15 -7.16
C LYS A 79 -12.07 3.42 -5.88
N TYR A 80 -11.50 3.82 -4.73
CA TYR A 80 -11.55 3.04 -3.51
C TYR A 80 -12.38 3.63 -2.38
N ASN A 81 -12.64 4.96 -2.38
CA ASN A 81 -13.46 5.58 -1.35
C ASN A 81 -14.90 5.07 -1.40
N ASP A 82 -15.52 4.89 -0.24
CA ASP A 82 -16.89 4.41 -0.06
C ASP A 82 -17.17 3.01 -0.62
N LYS A 83 -16.16 2.16 -0.77
CA LYS A 83 -16.34 0.79 -1.22
C LYS A 83 -16.50 -0.15 -0.03
N LYS A 84 -17.43 -1.12 -0.16
CA LYS A 84 -17.56 -2.21 0.80
C LYS A 84 -16.42 -3.20 0.59
N VAL A 85 -15.63 -3.44 1.64
CA VAL A 85 -14.48 -4.34 1.68
C VAL A 85 -14.61 -5.29 2.86
N TYR A 86 -13.94 -6.44 2.79
CA TYR A 86 -13.95 -7.40 3.89
C TYR A 86 -12.73 -7.19 4.79
N ASP A 87 -12.97 -6.81 6.03
CA ASP A 87 -11.91 -6.69 7.03
C ASP A 87 -11.62 -8.07 7.64
N PHE A 88 -10.45 -8.62 7.34
CA PHE A 88 -10.00 -9.92 7.82
C PHE A 88 -9.74 -9.94 9.34
N ASN A 89 -9.38 -8.80 9.93
CA ASN A 89 -9.11 -8.69 11.36
C ASN A 89 -10.42 -8.77 12.15
N ARG A 90 -11.42 -8.01 11.71
CA ARG A 90 -12.75 -7.96 12.34
C ARG A 90 -13.70 -9.04 11.81
N LYS A 91 -13.30 -9.79 10.74
CA LYS A 91 -14.09 -10.82 10.05
C LYS A 91 -15.47 -10.35 9.60
N LYS A 92 -15.60 -9.08 9.21
CA LYS A 92 -16.85 -8.46 8.76
C LYS A 92 -16.67 -7.57 7.54
N TRP A 93 -17.79 -7.29 6.87
CA TRP A 93 -17.82 -6.31 5.79
C TRP A 93 -17.92 -4.90 6.37
N VAL A 94 -17.00 -4.01 5.97
CA VAL A 94 -16.92 -2.62 6.41
C VAL A 94 -16.90 -1.70 5.21
N THR A 95 -17.22 -0.41 5.42
CA THR A 95 -17.08 0.61 4.38
C THR A 95 -15.68 1.20 4.44
N GLN A 96 -14.93 1.08 3.35
CA GLN A 96 -13.60 1.66 3.23
C GLN A 96 -13.70 3.17 3.01
N LYS A 97 -12.96 3.94 3.80
CA LYS A 97 -12.78 5.39 3.64
C LYS A 97 -11.32 5.70 3.30
N VAL A 98 -11.11 6.56 2.32
CA VAL A 98 -9.77 7.01 1.95
C VAL A 98 -9.54 8.40 2.51
N LEU A 99 -8.65 8.53 3.48
CA LEU A 99 -8.22 9.79 4.03
C LEU A 99 -6.96 10.26 3.29
N VAL A 100 -7.02 11.43 2.69
CA VAL A 100 -5.89 11.98 1.95
C VAL A 100 -5.19 13.05 2.78
N LEU A 101 -3.87 12.89 2.98
CA LEU A 101 -2.99 13.92 3.51
C LEU A 101 -2.13 14.45 2.36
N SER A 102 -2.07 15.77 2.19
CA SER A 102 -1.31 16.35 1.09
C SER A 102 -0.67 17.68 1.49
N ASN A 103 0.52 17.94 0.96
CA ASN A 103 1.13 19.27 0.99
C ASN A 103 0.84 20.08 -0.28
N VAL A 104 0.09 19.48 -1.23
CA VAL A 104 -0.40 20.13 -2.45
C VAL A 104 -1.90 20.25 -2.37
N ASP A 105 -2.48 21.32 -2.88
CA ASP A 105 -3.92 21.52 -2.91
C ASP A 105 -4.60 20.56 -3.90
N LEU A 106 -5.69 19.94 -3.45
CA LEU A 106 -6.42 18.94 -4.20
C LEU A 106 -7.90 19.33 -4.34
N SER A 107 -8.55 18.84 -5.39
CA SER A 107 -9.99 19.04 -5.63
C SER A 107 -10.89 18.11 -4.81
N ILE A 108 -10.32 17.21 -4.01
CA ILE A 108 -11.02 16.29 -3.10
C ILE A 108 -10.78 16.71 -1.66
N PRO A 109 -11.60 16.25 -0.69
CA PRO A 109 -11.34 16.48 0.72
C PRO A 109 -9.96 15.91 1.12
N PHE A 110 -9.12 16.76 1.67
CA PHE A 110 -7.79 16.37 2.16
C PHE A 110 -7.44 17.11 3.46
N VAL A 111 -6.51 16.55 4.19
CA VAL A 111 -5.91 17.18 5.37
C VAL A 111 -4.52 17.66 4.99
N LYS A 112 -4.18 18.90 5.35
CA LYS A 112 -2.88 19.45 5.04
C LYS A 112 -1.80 18.65 5.78
N PHE A 113 -0.83 18.14 5.04
CA PHE A 113 0.28 17.38 5.59
C PHE A 113 1.30 18.31 6.21
N THR A 114 1.62 18.12 7.48
CA THR A 114 2.57 18.95 8.24
C THR A 114 3.80 18.17 8.71
N GLY A 115 3.71 16.85 8.81
CA GLY A 115 4.82 16.01 9.23
C GLY A 115 4.43 14.56 9.52
N LEU A 116 5.43 13.71 9.77
CA LEU A 116 5.22 12.28 9.98
C LEU A 116 4.41 11.97 11.25
N GLN A 117 4.60 12.75 12.31
CA GLN A 117 3.87 12.55 13.56
C GLN A 117 2.36 12.68 13.36
N GLN A 118 1.94 13.60 12.50
CA GLN A 118 0.51 13.75 12.14
C GLN A 118 -0.10 12.46 11.58
N ILE A 119 0.65 11.69 10.79
CA ILE A 119 0.16 10.42 10.23
C ILE A 119 -0.15 9.44 11.36
N ILE A 120 0.74 9.35 12.36
CA ILE A 120 0.58 8.45 13.50
C ILE A 120 -0.64 8.85 14.34
N ASP A 121 -0.76 10.13 14.65
CA ASP A 121 -1.87 10.65 15.46
C ASP A 121 -3.23 10.48 14.79
N ILE A 122 -3.28 10.75 13.48
CA ILE A 122 -4.49 10.53 12.68
C ILE A 122 -4.82 9.04 12.63
N SER A 123 -3.84 8.17 12.40
CA SER A 123 -4.07 6.72 12.35
C SER A 123 -4.63 6.17 13.67
N LYS A 124 -4.14 6.66 14.80
CA LYS A 124 -4.68 6.30 16.12
C LYS A 124 -6.14 6.77 16.26
N LYS A 125 -6.41 8.04 15.97
CA LYS A 125 -7.78 8.60 16.06
C LYS A 125 -8.76 7.89 15.13
N MET A 126 -8.34 7.58 13.90
CA MET A 126 -9.21 6.91 12.93
C MET A 126 -9.52 5.48 13.35
N ARG A 127 -8.62 4.77 14.04
CA ARG A 127 -8.89 3.43 14.55
C ARG A 127 -10.10 3.41 15.50
N ASP A 128 -10.16 4.35 16.44
CA ASP A 128 -11.26 4.44 17.42
C ASP A 128 -12.59 4.79 16.74
N ILE A 129 -12.54 5.64 15.71
CA ILE A 129 -13.71 6.02 14.90
C ILE A 129 -14.18 4.85 14.04
N ASP A 130 -13.25 4.13 13.43
CA ASP A 130 -13.51 2.98 12.56
C ASP A 130 -14.18 1.82 13.31
N GLU A 131 -13.81 1.62 14.58
CA GLU A 131 -14.44 0.60 15.42
C GLU A 131 -15.92 0.93 15.72
N LYS A 132 -16.20 2.21 15.95
CA LYS A 132 -17.56 2.68 16.27
C LYS A 132 -18.49 2.70 15.06
N ASN A 133 -17.95 3.02 13.88
CA ASN A 133 -18.77 3.31 12.69
C ASN A 133 -18.76 2.17 11.65
N ASP A 134 -18.17 1.03 11.94
CA ASP A 134 -17.96 -0.07 10.97
C ASP A 134 -17.30 0.38 9.67
N THR A 135 -16.33 1.28 9.79
CA THR A 135 -15.52 1.77 8.69
C THR A 135 -14.10 1.21 8.74
N LEU A 136 -13.37 1.34 7.66
CA LEU A 136 -11.94 1.05 7.54
C LEU A 136 -11.28 2.23 6.84
N THR A 137 -10.60 3.07 7.61
CA THR A 137 -9.93 4.24 7.05
C THR A 137 -8.51 3.89 6.63
N ILE A 138 -8.19 4.13 5.36
CA ILE A 138 -6.85 3.99 4.79
C ILE A 138 -6.30 5.37 4.47
N THR A 139 -5.13 5.68 5.02
CA THR A 139 -4.47 6.97 4.81
C THR A 139 -3.61 6.93 3.55
N LEU A 140 -3.86 7.85 2.63
CA LEU A 140 -3.08 8.06 1.43
C LEU A 140 -2.32 9.39 1.56
N VAL A 141 -1.00 9.33 1.59
CA VAL A 141 -0.15 10.51 1.77
C VAL A 141 0.44 10.94 0.43
N LEU A 142 0.19 12.17 0.02
CA LEU A 142 0.80 12.81 -1.14
C LEU A 142 1.79 13.87 -0.67
N GLY A 143 3.03 13.73 -1.05
CA GLY A 143 4.04 14.74 -0.79
C GLY A 143 4.80 15.09 -2.05
N ASP A 144 4.83 16.38 -2.35
CA ASP A 144 5.71 16.95 -3.33
C ASP A 144 6.95 17.48 -2.61
N GLU A 145 8.13 17.27 -3.18
CA GLU A 145 9.42 17.68 -2.62
C GLU A 145 9.66 17.23 -1.16
N PHE A 146 9.30 16.00 -0.83
CA PHE A 146 9.49 15.43 0.52
C PHE A 146 10.95 15.53 1.04
N SER A 147 11.93 15.61 0.15
CA SER A 147 13.34 15.79 0.54
C SER A 147 13.58 17.01 1.41
N VAL A 148 12.79 18.07 1.24
CA VAL A 148 12.87 19.29 2.05
C VAL A 148 12.25 19.09 3.43
N GLN A 149 11.13 18.37 3.48
CA GLN A 149 10.37 18.14 4.73
C GLN A 149 10.90 16.95 5.55
N LEU A 150 11.47 15.94 4.88
CA LEU A 150 12.04 14.74 5.49
C LEU A 150 13.58 14.79 5.44
N ASN A 151 14.17 15.92 5.83
CA ASN A 151 15.63 16.05 5.85
C ASN A 151 16.23 15.00 6.81
N SER A 152 17.01 14.07 6.27
CA SER A 152 17.64 12.99 7.03
C SER A 152 18.54 13.50 8.16
N ARG A 153 19.05 14.72 8.05
CA ARG A 153 19.86 15.38 9.11
C ARG A 153 19.02 15.80 10.32
N GLN A 154 17.71 16.01 10.13
CA GLN A 154 16.77 16.37 11.20
C GLN A 154 15.92 15.16 11.66
N PHE A 155 16.24 13.96 11.16
CA PHE A 155 15.45 12.75 11.46
C PHE A 155 15.40 12.49 12.98
N LYS A 156 16.50 12.72 13.70
CA LYS A 156 16.55 12.55 15.17
C LYS A 156 15.70 13.55 15.95
N THR A 157 15.46 14.73 15.40
CA THR A 157 14.61 15.76 16.03
C THR A 157 13.13 15.62 15.65
N ASN A 158 12.84 14.93 14.57
CA ASN A 158 11.46 14.71 14.09
C ASN A 158 10.84 13.40 14.59
N ILE A 159 11.64 12.55 15.24
CA ILE A 159 11.13 11.35 15.92
C ILE A 159 10.96 11.72 17.40
N ASP A 160 9.72 11.74 17.86
CA ASP A 160 9.39 11.91 19.26
C ASP A 160 10.10 10.80 20.08
N PRO A 161 10.85 11.14 21.17
CA PRO A 161 11.47 10.16 22.05
C PRO A 161 10.52 9.06 22.55
N LEU A 162 9.22 9.36 22.60
CA LEU A 162 8.18 8.37 22.91
C LEU A 162 8.09 7.23 21.91
N PHE A 163 8.48 7.43 20.65
CA PHE A 163 8.46 6.38 19.63
C PHE A 163 9.59 5.36 19.84
N LEU A 164 10.75 5.81 20.34
CA LEU A 164 11.88 4.93 20.67
C LEU A 164 11.58 4.03 21.88
N ASN A 165 10.72 4.47 22.79
CA ASN A 165 10.31 3.73 23.98
C ASN A 165 9.19 2.71 23.71
N THR A 166 8.57 2.71 22.54
CA THR A 166 7.50 1.77 22.14
C THR A 166 8.01 0.63 21.27
N LEU A 167 9.28 0.65 20.87
CA LEU A 167 9.92 -0.46 20.18
C LEU A 167 10.27 -1.56 21.18
N PRO A 168 9.93 -2.83 20.90
CA PRO A 168 10.35 -3.93 21.74
C PRO A 168 11.89 -3.99 21.80
N PRO A 169 12.50 -4.27 22.95
CA PRO A 169 13.94 -4.39 23.06
C PRO A 169 14.41 -5.56 22.20
N GLY A 170 15.18 -5.29 21.14
CA GLY A 170 15.77 -6.32 20.30
C GLY A 170 15.60 -6.20 18.79
N LEU A 171 15.28 -5.02 18.25
CA LEU A 171 15.42 -4.73 16.82
C LEU A 171 16.59 -3.79 16.56
#